data_c0f43b9619b39f040952276cdc533593
#
_entry.id   c0f43b9619b39f040952276cdc533593
#
_cell.length_a   1.000
_cell.length_b   1.000
_cell.length_c   1.000
_cell.angle_alpha   90.00
_cell.angle_beta   90.00
_cell.angle_gamma   90.00
#
_symmetry.space_group_name_H-M   'P 1'
#
loop_
_entity.id
_entity.type
_entity.pdbx_description
1 polymer ?
#
loop_
_entity_poly.entity_id
_entity_poly.type
_entity_poly.pdbx_seq_one_letter_code
_entity_poly.pdbx_strand_id
1 'polypeptide(L)'
;ELRLIKSEGEIELLTKACDITVEGHIHAMKTANPGMYEYQVGAEMEKIFYDRGAERLGYPSIVAGGHNACILHYSTNRDQLDDGSLLLIDAAAEYGMYSSDVTRTFPVSGKFTSPQKDVYEEVLKVQNEGIEGVVVGNSMKEVHQQTIKTLSESLVNLKLVPVSYTHLRAHETL
;
A
#
# COMPACT_ATOMS: atom_id res chain seq x y z
N GLU A 1 -4.76 25.43 -5.65
CA GLU A 1 -6.22 25.60 -5.42
C GLU A 1 -7.04 24.78 -6.44
N LEU A 2 -6.72 24.81 -7.76
CA LEU A 2 -7.47 24.07 -8.80
C LEU A 2 -7.53 22.55 -8.59
N ARG A 3 -6.63 21.96 -7.82
CA ARG A 3 -6.59 20.51 -7.54
C ARG A 3 -7.30 20.08 -6.25
N LEU A 4 -7.69 21.03 -5.40
CA LEU A 4 -8.28 20.73 -4.09
C LEU A 4 -9.69 20.16 -4.21
N ILE A 5 -10.51 20.78 -5.06
CA ILE A 5 -11.90 20.39 -5.26
C ILE A 5 -11.99 19.78 -6.65
N LYS A 6 -12.40 18.50 -6.71
CA LYS A 6 -12.56 17.77 -7.97
C LYS A 6 -13.97 17.96 -8.50
N SER A 7 -14.09 18.14 -9.82
CA SER A 7 -15.36 18.05 -10.53
C SER A 7 -15.84 16.58 -10.60
N GLU A 8 -17.10 16.38 -10.96
CA GLU A 8 -17.65 15.03 -11.17
C GLU A 8 -16.84 14.22 -12.19
N GLY A 9 -16.47 14.84 -13.33
CA GLY A 9 -15.66 14.17 -14.34
C GLY A 9 -14.25 13.80 -13.85
N GLU A 10 -13.63 14.61 -12.99
CA GLU A 10 -12.35 14.24 -12.36
C GLU A 10 -12.51 13.06 -11.40
N ILE A 11 -13.60 13.02 -10.65
CA ILE A 11 -13.90 11.89 -9.75
C ILE A 11 -14.11 10.60 -10.56
N GLU A 12 -14.80 10.66 -11.70
CA GLU A 12 -14.97 9.51 -12.59
C GLU A 12 -13.62 8.97 -13.10
N LEU A 13 -12.70 9.86 -13.52
CA LEU A 13 -11.36 9.47 -13.99
C LEU A 13 -10.51 8.88 -12.86
N LEU A 14 -10.53 9.48 -11.67
CA LEU A 14 -9.86 8.93 -10.49
C LEU A 14 -10.40 7.56 -10.10
N THR A 15 -11.72 7.41 -10.10
CA THR A 15 -12.38 6.13 -9.80
C THR A 15 -11.94 5.06 -10.81
N LYS A 16 -11.92 5.40 -12.10
CA LYS A 16 -11.46 4.48 -13.14
C LYS A 16 -10.00 4.08 -12.97
N ALA A 17 -9.11 5.02 -12.65
CA ALA A 17 -7.71 4.72 -12.35
C ALA A 17 -7.57 3.78 -11.14
N CYS A 18 -8.34 4.02 -10.09
CA CYS A 18 -8.38 3.15 -8.91
C CYS A 18 -8.89 1.74 -9.24
N ASP A 19 -9.97 1.61 -9.99
CA ASP A 19 -10.55 0.32 -10.37
C ASP A 19 -9.55 -0.53 -11.18
N ILE A 20 -8.88 0.09 -12.16
CA ILE A 20 -7.83 -0.58 -12.95
C ILE A 20 -6.72 -1.08 -12.05
N THR A 21 -6.26 -0.24 -11.11
CA THR A 21 -5.18 -0.59 -10.19
C THR A 21 -5.58 -1.72 -9.26
N VAL A 22 -6.79 -1.69 -8.71
CA VAL A 22 -7.33 -2.76 -7.86
C VAL A 22 -7.39 -4.09 -8.59
N GLU A 23 -7.83 -4.12 -9.86
CA GLU A 23 -7.84 -5.35 -10.66
C GLU A 23 -6.43 -5.93 -10.83
N GLY A 24 -5.44 -5.08 -11.12
CA GLY A 24 -4.04 -5.53 -11.24
C GLY A 24 -3.48 -6.09 -9.92
N HIS A 25 -3.73 -5.41 -8.80
CA HIS A 25 -3.33 -5.93 -7.48
C HIS A 25 -3.99 -7.27 -7.15
N ILE A 26 -5.29 -7.41 -7.42
CA ILE A 26 -6.00 -8.69 -7.23
C ILE A 26 -5.40 -9.79 -8.14
N HIS A 27 -5.02 -9.44 -9.37
CA HIS A 27 -4.35 -10.37 -10.28
C HIS A 27 -2.99 -10.79 -9.71
N ALA A 28 -2.16 -9.84 -9.27
CA ALA A 28 -0.88 -10.14 -8.66
C ALA A 28 -1.01 -11.05 -7.43
N MET A 29 -1.98 -10.80 -6.55
CA MET A 29 -2.26 -11.66 -5.39
C MET A 29 -2.63 -13.11 -5.78
N LYS A 30 -3.25 -13.31 -6.94
CA LYS A 30 -3.67 -14.63 -7.43
C LYS A 30 -2.56 -15.38 -8.16
N THR A 31 -1.63 -14.66 -8.76
CA THR A 31 -0.62 -15.22 -9.67
C THR A 31 0.78 -15.31 -9.05
N ALA A 32 1.08 -14.48 -8.05
CA ALA A 32 2.36 -14.53 -7.35
C ALA A 32 2.58 -15.89 -6.68
N ASN A 33 3.74 -16.46 -6.93
CA ASN A 33 4.12 -17.75 -6.38
C ASN A 33 5.60 -17.75 -5.98
N PRO A 34 6.00 -18.61 -5.02
CA PRO A 34 7.41 -18.82 -4.72
C PRO A 34 8.21 -19.20 -5.96
N GLY A 35 9.41 -18.66 -6.09
CA GLY A 35 10.29 -18.91 -7.23
C GLY A 35 10.11 -17.95 -8.41
N MET A 36 9.03 -17.18 -8.46
CA MET A 36 8.91 -16.06 -9.41
C MET A 36 9.88 -14.93 -9.04
N TYR A 37 10.28 -14.15 -10.02
CA TYR A 37 11.01 -12.90 -9.79
C TYR A 37 10.02 -11.74 -9.60
N GLU A 38 10.43 -10.74 -8.83
CA GLU A 38 9.64 -9.53 -8.55
C GLU A 38 9.15 -8.87 -9.86
N TYR A 39 10.03 -8.72 -10.86
CA TYR A 39 9.66 -8.14 -12.16
C TYR A 39 8.63 -8.97 -12.94
N GLN A 40 8.54 -10.28 -12.71
CA GLN A 40 7.53 -11.12 -13.36
C GLN A 40 6.14 -10.82 -12.80
N VAL A 41 6.03 -10.70 -11.48
CA VAL A 41 4.77 -10.31 -10.83
C VAL A 41 4.38 -8.89 -11.27
N GLY A 42 5.34 -7.97 -11.32
CA GLY A 42 5.12 -6.61 -11.84
C GLY A 42 4.57 -6.61 -13.26
N ALA A 43 5.20 -7.37 -14.16
CA ALA A 43 4.77 -7.45 -15.56
C ALA A 43 3.34 -8.02 -15.72
N GLU A 44 2.98 -9.05 -14.94
CA GLU A 44 1.62 -9.62 -14.94
C GLU A 44 0.59 -8.60 -14.44
N MET A 45 0.91 -7.84 -13.41
CA MET A 45 0.05 -6.78 -12.88
C MET A 45 -0.11 -5.63 -13.88
N GLU A 46 0.99 -5.12 -14.42
CA GLU A 46 1.01 -4.00 -15.36
C GLU A 46 0.29 -4.34 -16.66
N LYS A 47 0.38 -5.61 -17.11
CA LYS A 47 -0.43 -6.10 -18.23
C LYS A 47 -1.91 -5.84 -18.00
N ILE A 48 -2.43 -6.10 -16.79
CA ILE A 48 -3.84 -5.82 -16.47
C ILE A 48 -4.13 -4.33 -16.57
N PHE A 49 -3.23 -3.46 -16.12
CA PHE A 49 -3.42 -2.01 -16.24
C PHE A 49 -3.64 -1.60 -17.71
N TYR A 50 -2.77 -2.06 -18.61
CA TYR A 50 -2.88 -1.75 -20.03
C TYR A 50 -4.08 -2.42 -20.70
N ASP A 51 -4.41 -3.66 -20.36
CA ASP A 51 -5.60 -4.38 -20.86
C ASP A 51 -6.91 -3.65 -20.48
N ARG A 52 -6.90 -2.91 -19.37
CA ARG A 52 -8.04 -2.11 -18.89
C ARG A 52 -8.03 -0.66 -19.37
N GLY A 53 -7.07 -0.29 -20.18
CA GLY A 53 -7.01 1.00 -20.85
C GLY A 53 -6.21 2.07 -20.10
N ALA A 54 -5.36 1.70 -19.16
CA ALA A 54 -4.39 2.63 -18.60
C ALA A 54 -3.46 3.13 -19.72
N GLU A 55 -3.19 4.42 -19.75
CA GLU A 55 -2.31 5.02 -20.75
C GLU A 55 -0.84 4.84 -20.38
N ARG A 56 -0.56 4.77 -19.10
CA ARG A 56 0.77 4.54 -18.52
C ARG A 56 0.66 4.15 -17.05
N LEU A 57 1.79 3.89 -16.44
CA LEU A 57 1.90 3.76 -14.99
C LEU A 57 1.85 5.15 -14.34
N GLY A 58 1.24 5.26 -13.18
CA GLY A 58 1.23 6.49 -12.39
C GLY A 58 2.62 6.86 -11.88
N TYR A 59 3.41 5.83 -11.55
CA TYR A 59 4.82 5.87 -11.14
C TYR A 59 5.46 4.50 -11.39
N PRO A 60 6.81 4.38 -11.36
CA PRO A 60 7.47 3.09 -11.48
C PRO A 60 7.01 2.12 -10.38
N SER A 61 6.52 0.95 -10.77
CA SER A 61 6.01 -0.04 -9.83
C SER A 61 7.09 -0.53 -8.87
N ILE A 62 6.76 -0.59 -7.59
CA ILE A 62 7.54 -1.21 -6.54
C ILE A 62 6.98 -2.60 -6.32
N VAL A 63 7.80 -3.63 -6.53
CA VAL A 63 7.45 -5.03 -6.28
C VAL A 63 8.56 -5.61 -5.43
N ALA A 64 8.33 -5.70 -4.12
CA ALA A 64 9.38 -5.90 -3.13
C ALA A 64 9.11 -7.15 -2.28
N GLY A 65 9.87 -8.22 -2.52
CA GLY A 65 9.80 -9.47 -1.76
C GLY A 65 10.63 -9.42 -0.48
N GLY A 66 10.09 -9.96 0.63
CA GLY A 66 10.82 -10.17 1.87
C GLY A 66 11.53 -8.91 2.38
N HIS A 67 12.86 -8.95 2.47
CA HIS A 67 13.67 -7.85 2.99
C HIS A 67 13.60 -6.58 2.13
N ASN A 68 13.41 -6.71 0.80
CA ASN A 68 13.30 -5.57 -0.10
C ASN A 68 12.11 -4.66 0.23
N ALA A 69 11.05 -5.21 0.85
CA ALA A 69 9.89 -4.44 1.32
C ALA A 69 10.22 -3.42 2.43
N CYS A 70 11.40 -3.53 3.04
CA CYS A 70 11.88 -2.55 4.03
C CYS A 70 12.66 -1.39 3.40
N ILE A 71 12.88 -1.41 2.08
CA ILE A 71 13.62 -0.37 1.35
C ILE A 71 12.60 0.61 0.76
N LEU A 72 12.62 1.86 1.26
CA LEU A 72 11.73 2.90 0.76
C LEU A 72 11.99 3.17 -0.72
N HIS A 73 10.93 3.22 -1.53
CA HIS A 73 10.99 3.40 -2.99
C HIS A 73 11.89 2.37 -3.70
N TYR A 74 11.84 1.11 -3.24
CA TYR A 74 12.56 0.03 -3.89
C TYR A 74 12.15 -0.09 -5.37
N SER A 75 13.10 -0.02 -6.28
CA SER A 75 12.84 0.01 -7.72
C SER A 75 13.61 -1.02 -8.54
N THR A 76 14.43 -1.85 -7.88
CA THR A 76 15.25 -2.85 -8.58
C THR A 76 14.38 -3.97 -9.15
N ASN A 77 13.43 -4.47 -8.37
CA ASN A 77 12.46 -5.52 -8.76
C ASN A 77 13.13 -6.74 -9.43
N ARG A 78 14.25 -7.24 -8.89
CA ARG A 78 15.04 -8.29 -9.54
C ARG A 78 15.22 -9.57 -8.72
N ASP A 79 14.85 -9.55 -7.46
CA ASP A 79 15.04 -10.69 -6.59
C ASP A 79 13.96 -11.76 -6.81
N GLN A 80 14.31 -12.98 -6.48
CA GLN A 80 13.39 -14.11 -6.53
C GLN A 80 12.56 -14.15 -5.24
N LEU A 81 11.28 -14.45 -5.36
CA LEU A 81 10.35 -14.54 -4.24
C LEU A 81 10.53 -15.86 -3.50
N ASP A 82 10.83 -15.77 -2.21
CA ASP A 82 10.98 -16.92 -1.33
C ASP A 82 9.64 -17.41 -0.78
N ASP A 83 9.52 -18.72 -0.58
CA ASP A 83 8.40 -19.30 0.13
C ASP A 83 8.36 -18.81 1.59
N GLY A 84 7.18 -18.45 2.06
CA GLY A 84 6.98 -17.91 3.42
C GLY A 84 7.32 -16.43 3.59
N SER A 85 7.85 -15.75 2.55
CA SER A 85 8.04 -14.29 2.59
C SER A 85 6.75 -13.52 2.29
N LEU A 86 6.74 -12.24 2.67
CA LEU A 86 5.72 -11.27 2.26
C LEU A 86 6.17 -10.58 0.96
N LEU A 87 5.21 -10.23 0.13
CA LEU A 87 5.39 -9.38 -1.05
C LEU A 87 4.63 -8.07 -0.84
N LEU A 88 5.34 -6.96 -0.89
CA LEU A 88 4.79 -5.62 -0.94
C LEU A 88 4.75 -5.17 -2.38
N ILE A 89 3.59 -4.72 -2.84
CA ILE A 89 3.43 -4.06 -4.14
C ILE A 89 2.89 -2.66 -3.90
N ASP A 90 3.58 -1.69 -4.46
CA ASP A 90 3.16 -0.29 -4.52
C ASP A 90 3.18 0.14 -5.99
N ALA A 91 2.00 0.24 -6.57
CA ALA A 91 1.84 0.46 -8.00
C ALA A 91 0.50 1.12 -8.31
N ALA A 92 0.48 1.86 -9.39
CA ALA A 92 -0.70 2.57 -9.84
C ALA A 92 -0.81 2.68 -11.36
N ALA A 93 -2.04 2.58 -11.85
CA ALA A 93 -2.41 2.94 -13.21
C ALA A 93 -2.70 4.44 -13.31
N GLU A 94 -2.37 5.05 -14.44
CA GLU A 94 -2.82 6.37 -14.84
C GLU A 94 -3.89 6.24 -15.93
N TYR A 95 -5.01 6.92 -15.77
CA TYR A 95 -6.11 6.97 -16.73
C TYR A 95 -6.60 8.40 -16.89
N GLY A 96 -6.64 8.90 -18.13
CA GLY A 96 -7.08 10.26 -18.42
C GLY A 96 -6.31 11.35 -17.67
N MET A 97 -5.00 11.21 -17.49
CA MET A 97 -4.12 12.10 -16.74
C MET A 97 -4.32 12.07 -15.22
N TYR A 98 -5.12 11.12 -14.69
CA TYR A 98 -5.30 10.91 -13.26
C TYR A 98 -4.67 9.60 -12.81
N SER A 99 -3.87 9.65 -11.77
CA SER A 99 -3.21 8.50 -11.18
C SER A 99 -3.92 8.07 -9.89
N SER A 100 -4.03 6.77 -9.72
CA SER A 100 -4.28 6.17 -8.40
C SER A 100 -2.97 6.05 -7.60
N ASP A 101 -3.06 5.52 -6.40
CA ASP A 101 -1.91 5.19 -5.54
C ASP A 101 -2.32 4.07 -4.59
N VAL A 102 -1.78 2.87 -4.78
CA VAL A 102 -2.20 1.69 -4.01
C VAL A 102 -1.00 0.86 -3.59
N THR A 103 -0.83 0.71 -2.28
CA THR A 103 0.12 -0.23 -1.69
C THR A 103 -0.61 -1.39 -1.02
N ARG A 104 -0.18 -2.62 -1.29
CA ARG A 104 -0.68 -3.84 -0.63
C ARG A 104 0.46 -4.79 -0.31
N THR A 105 0.35 -5.45 0.85
CA THR A 105 1.30 -6.47 1.29
C THR A 105 0.54 -7.78 1.51
N PHE A 106 1.07 -8.88 0.98
CA PHE A 106 0.44 -10.20 1.10
C PHE A 106 1.51 -11.30 1.09
N PRO A 107 1.21 -12.51 1.62
CA PRO A 107 2.16 -13.60 1.64
C PRO A 107 2.32 -14.22 0.24
N VAL A 108 3.57 -14.44 -0.19
CA VAL A 108 3.90 -15.07 -1.48
C VAL A 108 3.27 -16.47 -1.61
N SER A 109 3.24 -17.22 -0.51
CA SER A 109 2.62 -18.55 -0.44
C SER A 109 1.09 -18.53 -0.36
N GLY A 110 0.45 -17.36 -0.38
CA GLY A 110 -0.99 -17.19 -0.23
C GLY A 110 -1.53 -17.38 1.19
N LYS A 111 -0.65 -17.64 2.19
CA LYS A 111 -1.05 -17.87 3.58
C LYS A 111 -0.10 -17.20 4.55
N PHE A 112 -0.63 -16.34 5.41
CA PHE A 112 0.12 -15.71 6.49
C PHE A 112 0.58 -16.74 7.54
N THR A 113 1.81 -16.60 8.02
CA THR A 113 2.20 -17.16 9.31
C THR A 113 1.55 -16.39 10.46
N SER A 114 1.50 -16.99 11.68
CA SER A 114 0.88 -16.29 12.81
C SER A 114 1.50 -14.91 13.08
N PRO A 115 2.85 -14.76 13.18
CA PRO A 115 3.44 -13.44 13.39
C PRO A 115 3.16 -12.42 12.27
N GLN A 116 3.14 -12.88 11.01
CA GLN A 116 2.81 -12.03 9.87
C GLN A 116 1.38 -11.53 9.96
N LYS A 117 0.45 -12.42 10.32
CA LYS A 117 -0.96 -12.10 10.48
C LYS A 117 -1.18 -11.09 11.60
N ASP A 118 -0.55 -11.31 12.75
CA ASP A 118 -0.68 -10.41 13.91
C ASP A 118 -0.26 -8.98 13.56
N VAL A 119 0.87 -8.81 12.87
CA VAL A 119 1.34 -7.49 12.39
C VAL A 119 0.41 -6.93 11.32
N TYR A 120 -0.02 -7.75 10.36
CA TYR A 120 -0.90 -7.31 9.28
C TYR A 120 -2.24 -6.78 9.81
N GLU A 121 -2.85 -7.46 10.78
CA GLU A 121 -4.13 -7.08 11.36
C GLU A 121 -4.04 -5.73 12.11
N GLU A 122 -2.94 -5.48 12.82
CA GLU A 122 -2.70 -4.19 13.47
C GLU A 122 -2.51 -3.05 12.44
N VAL A 123 -1.74 -3.30 11.38
CA VAL A 123 -1.57 -2.31 10.29
C VAL A 123 -2.90 -2.03 9.58
N LEU A 124 -3.69 -3.06 9.30
CA LEU A 124 -5.01 -2.91 8.69
C LEU A 124 -5.96 -2.09 9.57
N LYS A 125 -5.94 -2.33 10.89
CA LYS A 125 -6.71 -1.53 11.85
C LYS A 125 -6.31 -0.05 11.77
N VAL A 126 -5.01 0.25 11.82
CA VAL A 126 -4.49 1.63 11.73
C VAL A 126 -4.92 2.29 10.41
N GLN A 127 -4.84 1.56 9.30
CA GLN A 127 -5.29 2.05 7.99
C GLN A 127 -6.78 2.39 7.98
N ASN A 128 -7.62 1.49 8.49
CA ASN A 128 -9.07 1.71 8.52
C ASN A 128 -9.44 2.92 9.38
N GLU A 129 -8.85 3.05 10.56
CA GLU A 129 -9.05 4.22 11.42
C GLU A 129 -8.59 5.52 10.74
N GLY A 130 -7.47 5.48 10.00
CA GLY A 130 -7.00 6.61 9.21
C GLY A 130 -8.00 7.01 8.11
N ILE A 131 -8.55 6.03 7.38
CA ILE A 131 -9.57 6.27 6.34
C ILE A 131 -10.85 6.85 6.94
N GLU A 132 -11.33 6.29 8.05
CA GLU A 132 -12.51 6.78 8.78
C GLU A 132 -12.32 8.21 9.31
N GLY A 133 -11.08 8.60 9.60
CA GLY A 133 -10.72 9.96 10.01
C GLY A 133 -10.79 11.00 8.88
N VAL A 134 -10.86 10.60 7.62
CA VAL A 134 -10.95 11.51 6.47
C VAL A 134 -12.39 11.97 6.28
N VAL A 135 -12.81 12.88 7.11
CA VAL A 135 -14.18 13.46 7.10
C VAL A 135 -14.13 14.98 7.06
N VAL A 136 -15.26 15.58 6.65
CA VAL A 136 -15.39 17.04 6.63
C VAL A 136 -15.18 17.62 8.04
N GLY A 137 -14.28 18.55 8.16
CA GLY A 137 -13.91 19.21 9.42
C GLY A 137 -12.55 18.77 9.96
N ASN A 138 -12.05 17.61 9.58
CA ASN A 138 -10.71 17.15 9.94
C ASN A 138 -9.66 17.64 8.94
N SER A 139 -8.51 18.05 9.44
CA SER A 139 -7.34 18.33 8.61
C SER A 139 -6.50 17.05 8.42
N MET A 140 -5.71 17.00 7.35
CA MET A 140 -4.73 15.92 7.13
C MET A 140 -3.74 15.77 8.29
N LYS A 141 -3.41 16.89 8.97
CA LYS A 141 -2.55 16.87 10.15
C LYS A 141 -3.19 16.11 11.31
N GLU A 142 -4.47 16.32 11.56
CA GLU A 142 -5.20 15.63 12.64
C GLU A 142 -5.34 14.14 12.34
N VAL A 143 -5.68 13.78 11.11
CA VAL A 143 -5.72 12.38 10.67
C VAL A 143 -4.37 11.71 10.86
N HIS A 144 -3.28 12.36 10.42
CA HIS A 144 -1.92 11.84 10.58
C HIS A 144 -1.52 11.66 12.05
N GLN A 145 -1.83 12.63 12.92
CA GLN A 145 -1.55 12.53 14.36
C GLN A 145 -2.31 11.38 15.00
N GLN A 146 -3.58 11.18 14.64
CA GLN A 146 -4.36 10.05 15.13
C GLN A 146 -3.77 8.72 14.66
N THR A 147 -3.38 8.63 13.38
CA THR A 147 -2.74 7.43 12.82
C THR A 147 -1.44 7.08 13.53
N ILE A 148 -0.58 8.07 13.82
CA ILE A 148 0.65 7.87 14.60
C ILE A 148 0.34 7.33 16.00
N LYS A 149 -0.68 7.87 16.66
CA LYS A 149 -1.10 7.41 17.99
C LYS A 149 -1.53 5.95 17.95
N THR A 150 -2.47 5.60 17.07
CA THR A 150 -2.95 4.23 16.93
C THR A 150 -1.83 3.26 16.57
N LEU A 151 -0.93 3.66 15.65
CA LEU A 151 0.23 2.84 15.28
C LEU A 151 1.16 2.62 16.48
N SER A 152 1.42 3.64 17.29
CA SER A 152 2.26 3.51 18.49
C SER A 152 1.66 2.54 19.51
N GLU A 153 0.34 2.60 19.72
CA GLU A 153 -0.38 1.67 20.58
C GLU A 153 -0.30 0.23 20.03
N SER A 154 -0.47 0.05 18.72
CA SER A 154 -0.32 -1.25 18.05
C SER A 154 1.07 -1.84 18.20
N LEU A 155 2.13 -1.03 18.06
CA LEU A 155 3.51 -1.49 18.27
C LEU A 155 3.78 -1.95 19.72
N VAL A 156 3.15 -1.30 20.71
CA VAL A 156 3.22 -1.73 22.11
C VAL A 156 2.46 -3.04 22.32
N ASN A 157 1.26 -3.17 21.75
CA ASN A 157 0.47 -4.40 21.83
C ASN A 157 1.20 -5.60 21.22
N LEU A 158 1.89 -5.39 20.10
CA LEU A 158 2.77 -6.38 19.46
C LEU A 158 4.08 -6.63 20.22
N LYS A 159 4.34 -5.90 21.33
CA LYS A 159 5.57 -5.95 22.11
C LYS A 159 6.84 -5.62 21.32
N LEU A 160 6.70 -4.84 20.25
CA LEU A 160 7.82 -4.38 19.42
C LEU A 160 8.53 -3.17 20.04
N VAL A 161 7.79 -2.37 20.83
CA VAL A 161 8.33 -1.22 21.57
C VAL A 161 7.81 -1.21 23.01
N PRO A 162 8.57 -0.66 23.98
CA PRO A 162 8.11 -0.52 25.37
C PRO A 162 7.01 0.55 25.50
N VAL A 163 6.16 0.42 26.53
CA VAL A 163 5.03 1.33 26.81
C VAL A 163 5.44 2.81 26.90
N SER A 164 6.67 3.10 27.34
CA SER A 164 7.21 4.47 27.43
C SER A 164 7.29 5.20 26.08
N TYR A 165 7.23 4.48 24.96
CA TYR A 165 7.27 5.08 23.62
C TYR A 165 5.93 5.69 23.16
N THR A 166 4.81 5.34 23.77
CA THR A 166 3.50 5.90 23.40
C THR A 166 3.37 7.39 23.71
N HIS A 167 4.21 7.92 24.61
CA HIS A 167 4.17 9.32 25.04
C HIS A 167 5.21 10.23 24.35
N LEU A 168 6.21 9.67 23.68
CA LEU A 168 7.40 10.43 23.24
C LEU A 168 7.32 10.96 21.80
N ARG A 169 6.40 10.53 20.95
CA ARG A 169 6.40 10.90 19.54
C ARG A 169 5.25 11.79 19.04
N ALA A 170 4.35 12.20 19.88
CA ALA A 170 3.35 13.20 19.49
C ALA A 170 3.95 14.61 19.26
N HIS A 171 5.21 14.83 19.60
CA HIS A 171 5.85 16.14 19.59
C HIS A 171 7.08 16.29 18.67
N GLU A 172 7.58 15.25 18.00
CA GLU A 172 8.88 15.31 17.30
C GLU A 172 8.83 15.14 15.77
N THR A 173 7.67 15.20 15.14
CA THR A 173 7.60 15.24 13.67
C THR A 173 7.13 16.60 13.18
N LEU A 174 8.08 17.48 12.99
CA LEU A 174 7.97 18.63 12.08
C LEU A 174 8.64 18.28 10.76
#